data_f6bb82d0d3af967a066f63bd41808022
#
_entry.id   f6bb82d0d3af967a066f63bd41808022
#
_cell.length_a   1.000
_cell.length_b   1.000
_cell.length_c   1.000
_cell.angle_alpha   90.00
_cell.angle_beta   90.00
_cell.angle_gamma   90.00
#
_symmetry.space_group_name_H-M   'P 1'
#
loop_
_entity.id
_entity.type
_entity.pdbx_description
1 polymer ?
#
loop_
_entity_poly.entity_id
_entity_poly.type
_entity_poly.pdbx_seq_one_letter_code
_entity_poly.pdbx_strand_id
1 'polypeptide(L)'
;MRRWQSEVPISTEDALRLLRDGELTVAGRVTEASNVVLWCELQVPWPLPQGIGSLHAVYKPIRGERPLVDFRTGTLALREVAAWLVSEATGWSIVPPTVVRDGPAGEGMVQLWIETDEATDILRLILTRDDRLRRMAVFDVLVNNADRKGGHVLVTEDGVHGCDHGICFSAHPKLRTVLWGWRGESLVDEEREMLERVLDALRGTLGEQLEQLLDVTEIDALRSRAEQLLRAGCLPLPDPYRHIIPWPPF
;
A
#
# COMPACT_ATOMS: atom_id res chain seq x y z
N MET A 1 13.41 0.10 15.40
CA MET A 1 13.23 1.29 14.55
C MET A 1 13.27 0.78 13.12
N ARG A 2 12.16 0.89 12.37
CA ARG A 2 12.11 0.41 10.98
C ARG A 2 12.85 1.37 10.09
N ARG A 3 13.50 0.84 9.05
CA ARG A 3 14.34 1.58 8.13
C ARG A 3 13.86 1.33 6.70
N TRP A 4 13.89 2.36 5.89
CA TRP A 4 13.50 2.35 4.49
C TRP A 4 14.69 2.74 3.64
N GLN A 5 14.83 2.14 2.45
CA GLN A 5 15.86 2.32 1.44
C GLN A 5 17.18 1.57 1.58
N SER A 6 17.79 1.36 0.41
CA SER A 6 18.87 0.45 0.16
C SER A 6 20.27 0.98 0.49
N GLU A 7 20.58 2.24 0.30
CA GLU A 7 21.94 2.74 0.54
C GLU A 7 22.13 3.36 1.91
N VAL A 8 21.14 4.10 2.39
CA VAL A 8 21.14 4.64 3.76
C VAL A 8 19.74 4.48 4.38
N PRO A 9 19.63 3.66 5.44
CA PRO A 9 18.36 3.40 6.08
C PRO A 9 17.77 4.65 6.72
N ILE A 10 16.57 5.05 6.30
CA ILE A 10 15.81 6.15 6.90
C ILE A 10 14.73 5.60 7.85
N SER A 11 14.53 6.26 8.99
CA SER A 11 13.44 5.92 9.90
C SER A 11 12.08 6.29 9.31
N THR A 12 11.00 5.59 9.70
CA THR A 12 9.63 5.95 9.29
C THR A 12 9.30 7.40 9.66
N GLU A 13 9.72 7.86 10.84
CA GLU A 13 9.48 9.23 11.32
C GLU A 13 10.17 10.27 10.42
N ASP A 14 11.47 10.05 10.12
CA ASP A 14 12.21 10.93 9.22
C ASP A 14 11.63 10.92 7.81
N ALA A 15 11.26 9.73 7.29
CA ALA A 15 10.62 9.61 5.98
C ALA A 15 9.31 10.40 5.92
N LEU A 16 8.44 10.29 6.93
CA LEU A 16 7.20 11.06 7.00
C LEU A 16 7.44 12.57 7.08
N ARG A 17 8.44 13.00 7.88
CA ARG A 17 8.81 14.40 7.96
C ARG A 17 9.28 14.92 6.60
N LEU A 18 10.13 14.16 5.92
CA LEU A 18 10.62 14.50 4.57
C LEU A 18 9.48 14.59 3.55
N LEU A 19 8.57 13.62 3.56
CA LEU A 19 7.42 13.62 2.66
C LEU A 19 6.47 14.79 2.92
N ARG A 20 6.30 15.22 4.17
CA ARG A 20 5.42 16.35 4.53
C ARG A 20 6.04 17.70 4.22
N ASP A 21 7.31 17.90 4.59
CA ASP A 21 7.94 19.20 4.69
C ASP A 21 8.97 19.46 3.57
N GLY A 22 9.42 18.41 2.86
CA GLY A 22 10.40 18.52 1.78
C GLY A 22 9.83 19.21 0.55
N GLU A 23 10.66 19.96 -0.16
CA GLU A 23 10.31 20.51 -1.46
C GLU A 23 10.27 19.41 -2.51
N LEU A 24 9.14 19.34 -3.25
CA LEU A 24 8.93 18.37 -4.34
C LEU A 24 9.30 18.99 -5.68
N THR A 25 10.38 18.51 -6.27
CA THR A 25 10.75 18.85 -7.64
C THR A 25 10.39 17.71 -8.58
N VAL A 26 9.51 17.97 -9.56
CA VAL A 26 9.14 16.95 -10.55
C VAL A 26 10.33 16.66 -11.46
N ALA A 27 10.84 15.43 -11.38
CA ALA A 27 11.96 14.96 -12.20
C ALA A 27 11.50 14.11 -13.40
N GLY A 28 10.29 13.54 -13.36
CA GLY A 28 9.76 12.73 -14.44
C GLY A 28 8.29 12.38 -14.28
N ARG A 29 7.78 11.64 -15.28
CA ARG A 29 6.42 11.09 -15.26
C ARG A 29 6.49 9.58 -15.53
N VAL A 30 5.79 8.80 -14.74
CA VAL A 30 5.61 7.37 -15.00
C VAL A 30 4.57 7.21 -16.11
N THR A 31 4.99 6.71 -17.27
CA THR A 31 4.16 6.69 -18.50
C THR A 31 3.18 5.53 -18.56
N GLU A 32 3.45 4.45 -17.85
CA GLU A 32 2.63 3.23 -17.86
C GLU A 32 1.44 3.28 -16.89
N ALA A 33 1.32 4.33 -16.10
CA ALA A 33 0.25 4.48 -15.13
C ALA A 33 -1.05 4.98 -15.76
N SER A 34 -2.20 4.45 -15.29
CA SER A 34 -3.54 4.89 -15.71
C SER A 34 -3.88 6.31 -15.27
N ASN A 35 -3.37 6.74 -14.12
CA ASN A 35 -3.49 8.08 -13.55
C ASN A 35 -2.22 8.90 -13.80
N VAL A 36 -2.24 10.18 -13.45
CA VAL A 36 -1.03 11.01 -13.46
C VAL A 36 -0.15 10.58 -12.28
N VAL A 37 0.99 10.00 -12.58
CA VAL A 37 2.01 9.61 -11.60
C VAL A 37 3.30 10.33 -11.92
N LEU A 38 3.78 11.14 -10.98
CA LEU A 38 4.99 11.93 -11.11
C LEU A 38 6.09 11.37 -10.22
N TRP A 39 7.27 11.20 -10.77
CA TRP A 39 8.49 10.90 -10.04
C TRP A 39 9.15 12.21 -9.63
N CYS A 40 9.39 12.37 -8.33
CA CYS A 40 9.85 13.60 -7.75
C CYS A 40 11.13 13.38 -6.94
N GLU A 41 12.01 14.38 -6.96
CA GLU A 41 13.11 14.53 -6.03
C GLU A 41 12.63 15.32 -4.81
N LEU A 42 13.01 14.86 -3.61
CA LEU A 42 12.73 15.52 -2.33
C LEU A 42 13.96 16.28 -1.87
N GLN A 43 13.84 17.59 -1.73
CA GLN A 43 14.86 18.46 -1.15
C GLN A 43 14.39 19.00 0.19
N VAL A 44 15.32 19.07 1.16
CA VAL A 44 15.02 19.56 2.50
C VAL A 44 16.01 20.63 2.93
N PRO A 45 15.54 21.67 3.67
CA PRO A 45 16.41 22.76 4.14
C PRO A 45 17.22 22.42 5.40
N TRP A 46 17.13 21.19 5.90
CA TRP A 46 17.91 20.69 7.04
C TRP A 46 18.86 19.57 6.62
N PRO A 47 19.94 19.35 7.37
CA PRO A 47 20.86 18.27 7.04
C PRO A 47 20.16 16.92 7.17
N LEU A 48 20.23 16.14 6.09
CA LEU A 48 19.83 14.72 6.09
C LEU A 48 20.83 13.92 6.94
N PRO A 49 20.42 12.75 7.49
CA PRO A 49 21.36 11.81 8.09
C PRO A 49 22.53 11.54 7.14
N GLN A 50 23.74 11.35 7.72
CA GLN A 50 24.96 11.16 6.91
C GLN A 50 24.77 10.03 5.89
N GLY A 51 25.09 10.32 4.63
CA GLY A 51 25.00 9.38 3.53
C GLY A 51 23.73 9.45 2.69
N ILE A 52 22.69 10.21 3.10
CA ILE A 52 21.51 10.44 2.25
C ILE A 52 21.79 11.64 1.34
N GLY A 53 22.00 11.41 0.06
CA GLY A 53 22.24 12.47 -0.94
C GLY A 53 20.96 13.11 -1.43
N SER A 54 20.01 12.31 -1.90
CA SER A 54 18.69 12.73 -2.32
C SER A 54 17.68 11.62 -1.99
N LEU A 55 16.44 12.00 -1.82
CA LEU A 55 15.32 11.08 -1.67
C LEU A 55 14.33 11.30 -2.81
N HIS A 56 13.74 10.21 -3.26
CA HIS A 56 12.75 10.24 -4.31
C HIS A 56 11.36 9.88 -3.75
N ALA A 57 10.35 10.40 -4.40
CA ALA A 57 8.96 10.10 -4.06
C ALA A 57 8.11 9.95 -5.32
N VAL A 58 7.06 9.17 -5.19
CA VAL A 58 5.95 9.16 -6.15
C VAL A 58 4.92 10.19 -5.68
N TYR A 59 4.50 11.08 -6.59
CA TYR A 59 3.43 12.03 -6.33
C TYR A 59 2.28 11.79 -7.30
N LYS A 60 1.09 11.57 -6.74
CA LYS A 60 -0.16 11.36 -7.48
C LYS A 60 -1.15 12.47 -7.12
N PRO A 61 -1.28 13.54 -7.94
CA PRO A 61 -2.22 14.62 -7.68
C PRO A 61 -3.67 14.15 -7.81
N ILE A 62 -4.53 14.52 -6.86
CA ILE A 62 -5.97 14.20 -6.87
C ILE A 62 -6.65 14.62 -8.18
N ARG A 63 -6.31 15.78 -8.69
CA ARG A 63 -6.86 16.26 -9.98
C ARG A 63 -6.46 15.41 -11.19
N GLY A 64 -5.50 14.50 -11.04
CA GLY A 64 -5.06 13.56 -12.06
C GLY A 64 -5.72 12.18 -11.96
N GLU A 65 -6.61 11.98 -10.99
CA GLU A 65 -7.35 10.75 -10.81
C GLU A 65 -8.40 10.59 -11.92
N ARG A 66 -8.46 9.40 -12.52
CA ARG A 66 -9.55 9.02 -13.40
C ARG A 66 -10.75 8.58 -12.58
N PRO A 67 -11.95 9.11 -12.83
CA PRO A 67 -13.16 8.68 -12.14
C PRO A 67 -13.39 7.17 -12.33
N LEU A 68 -13.68 6.50 -11.22
CA LEU A 68 -14.08 5.09 -11.17
C LEU A 68 -15.53 5.00 -10.73
N VAL A 69 -16.31 4.10 -11.34
CA VAL A 69 -17.76 3.95 -11.01
C VAL A 69 -17.97 3.52 -9.56
N ASP A 70 -17.01 2.76 -9.03
CA ASP A 70 -17.13 2.07 -7.75
C ASP A 70 -16.43 2.78 -6.57
N PHE A 71 -15.80 3.93 -6.84
CA PHE A 71 -15.07 4.71 -5.86
C PHE A 71 -15.44 6.18 -6.00
N ARG A 72 -15.58 6.87 -4.88
CA ARG A 72 -15.86 8.29 -4.88
C ARG A 72 -14.69 9.05 -5.53
N THR A 73 -15.00 9.92 -6.46
CA THR A 73 -14.01 10.74 -7.16
C THR A 73 -13.20 11.59 -6.17
N GLY A 74 -11.90 11.67 -6.37
CA GLY A 74 -10.99 12.45 -5.52
C GLY A 74 -10.60 11.76 -4.21
N THR A 75 -10.83 10.44 -4.08
CA THR A 75 -10.51 9.71 -2.84
C THR A 75 -9.40 8.67 -3.00
N LEU A 76 -8.84 8.49 -4.20
CA LEU A 76 -7.83 7.45 -4.39
C LEU A 76 -6.54 7.77 -3.63
N ALA A 77 -6.12 9.04 -3.60
CA ALA A 77 -4.97 9.50 -2.81
C ALA A 77 -5.16 9.23 -1.30
N LEU A 78 -6.38 9.45 -0.77
CA LEU A 78 -6.70 9.19 0.64
C LEU A 78 -6.62 7.70 0.97
N ARG A 79 -7.01 6.82 0.05
CA ARG A 79 -6.94 5.36 0.19
C ARG A 79 -5.50 4.84 0.22
N GLU A 80 -4.59 5.47 -0.51
CA GLU A 80 -3.15 5.17 -0.44
C GLU A 80 -2.62 5.43 0.98
N VAL A 81 -3.00 6.56 1.59
CA VAL A 81 -2.62 6.88 2.98
C VAL A 81 -3.29 5.92 3.97
N ALA A 82 -4.57 5.61 3.78
CA ALA A 82 -5.26 4.62 4.61
C ALA A 82 -4.57 3.24 4.55
N ALA A 83 -4.12 2.81 3.36
CA ALA A 83 -3.40 1.56 3.20
C ALA A 83 -2.05 1.57 3.95
N TRP A 84 -1.33 2.70 3.91
CA TRP A 84 -0.11 2.86 4.68
C TRP A 84 -0.39 2.78 6.20
N LEU A 85 -1.41 3.48 6.73
CA LEU A 85 -1.77 3.44 8.15
C LEU A 85 -2.14 2.02 8.62
N VAL A 86 -2.93 1.29 7.82
CA VAL A 86 -3.26 -0.11 8.11
C VAL A 86 -2.01 -0.98 8.04
N SER A 87 -1.12 -0.76 7.06
CA SER A 87 0.15 -1.48 6.95
C SER A 87 1.03 -1.30 8.19
N GLU A 88 1.12 -0.07 8.72
CA GLU A 88 1.85 0.20 9.96
C GLU A 88 1.23 -0.54 11.15
N ALA A 89 -0.09 -0.55 11.26
CA ALA A 89 -0.80 -1.30 12.31
C ALA A 89 -0.57 -2.82 12.22
N THR A 90 -0.38 -3.38 11.02
CA THR A 90 -0.01 -4.81 10.86
C THR A 90 1.35 -5.14 11.43
N GLY A 91 2.24 -4.17 11.51
CA GLY A 91 3.63 -4.40 11.86
C GLY A 91 4.50 -4.97 10.72
N TRP A 92 3.97 -5.15 9.50
CA TRP A 92 4.68 -5.81 8.38
C TRP A 92 5.34 -4.86 7.39
N SER A 93 5.06 -3.54 7.46
CA SER A 93 5.63 -2.54 6.55
C SER A 93 5.41 -2.86 5.06
N ILE A 94 4.20 -3.32 4.71
CA ILE A 94 3.86 -3.65 3.31
C ILE A 94 3.84 -2.40 2.44
N VAL A 95 3.24 -1.30 2.94
CA VAL A 95 3.12 -0.05 2.18
C VAL A 95 4.19 0.93 2.63
N PRO A 96 4.96 1.53 1.72
CA PRO A 96 5.92 2.57 2.06
C PRO A 96 5.26 3.80 2.71
N PRO A 97 6.01 4.60 3.50
CA PRO A 97 5.53 5.84 4.08
C PRO A 97 4.82 6.71 3.04
N THR A 98 3.59 7.12 3.37
CA THR A 98 2.69 7.81 2.44
C THR A 98 1.94 8.92 3.17
N VAL A 99 1.85 10.10 2.55
CA VAL A 99 1.14 11.27 3.08
C VAL A 99 0.24 11.89 2.01
N VAL A 100 -0.75 12.68 2.42
CA VAL A 100 -1.44 13.65 1.54
C VAL A 100 -0.92 15.03 1.85
N ARG A 101 -0.60 15.81 0.83
CA ARG A 101 -0.17 17.20 0.93
C ARG A 101 -0.34 17.94 -0.38
N ASP A 102 -0.21 19.26 -0.32
CA ASP A 102 -0.06 20.08 -1.50
C ASP A 102 1.30 19.83 -2.19
N GLY A 103 1.27 19.76 -3.50
CA GLY A 103 2.42 19.57 -4.36
C GLY A 103 2.35 20.45 -5.62
N PRO A 104 3.30 20.30 -6.55
CA PRO A 104 3.38 21.12 -7.77
C PRO A 104 2.13 21.09 -8.64
N ALA A 105 1.31 20.04 -8.51
CA ALA A 105 0.06 19.88 -9.25
C ALA A 105 -1.19 19.93 -8.35
N GLY A 106 -1.13 20.56 -7.17
CA GLY A 106 -2.20 20.65 -6.18
C GLY A 106 -2.12 19.55 -5.13
N GLU A 107 -3.19 19.35 -4.37
CA GLU A 107 -3.25 18.31 -3.35
C GLU A 107 -3.12 16.91 -3.97
N GLY A 108 -2.37 16.03 -3.30
CA GLY A 108 -2.18 14.67 -3.76
C GLY A 108 -1.44 13.79 -2.76
N MET A 109 -1.37 12.51 -3.09
CA MET A 109 -0.59 11.53 -2.36
C MET A 109 0.90 11.65 -2.72
N VAL A 110 1.75 11.62 -1.70
CA VAL A 110 3.21 11.52 -1.83
C VAL A 110 3.68 10.29 -1.06
N GLN A 111 4.31 9.36 -1.77
CA GLN A 111 4.81 8.10 -1.21
C GLN A 111 6.32 8.00 -1.41
N LEU A 112 7.03 7.52 -0.40
CA LEU A 112 8.46 7.27 -0.49
C LEU A 112 8.74 6.28 -1.64
N TRP A 113 9.66 6.66 -2.53
CA TRP A 113 10.16 5.76 -3.58
C TRP A 113 11.00 4.65 -2.95
N ILE A 114 10.77 3.42 -3.39
CA ILE A 114 11.55 2.26 -2.97
C ILE A 114 12.35 1.76 -4.17
N GLU A 115 13.66 1.74 -4.02
CA GLU A 115 14.52 1.10 -5.00
C GLU A 115 14.31 -0.41 -4.97
N THR A 116 14.10 -1.00 -6.12
CA THR A 116 13.85 -2.44 -6.26
C THR A 116 15.01 -3.11 -6.96
N ASP A 117 15.20 -4.39 -6.69
CA ASP A 117 16.13 -5.22 -7.46
C ASP A 117 15.50 -5.53 -8.83
N GLU A 118 15.98 -4.84 -9.87
CA GLU A 118 15.53 -5.02 -11.25
C GLU A 118 15.77 -6.45 -11.80
N ALA A 119 16.68 -7.20 -11.18
CA ALA A 119 16.95 -8.59 -11.58
C ALA A 119 15.90 -9.57 -11.03
N THR A 120 15.01 -9.13 -10.14
CA THR A 120 13.99 -9.99 -9.55
C THR A 120 12.88 -10.31 -10.53
N ASP A 121 12.73 -11.59 -10.86
CA ASP A 121 11.61 -12.11 -11.67
C ASP A 121 10.34 -12.26 -10.81
N ILE A 122 9.53 -11.20 -10.77
CA ILE A 122 8.26 -11.16 -10.01
C ILE A 122 7.30 -12.26 -10.47
N LEU A 123 7.20 -12.53 -11.77
CA LEU A 123 6.34 -13.59 -12.30
C LEU A 123 6.75 -14.96 -11.73
N ARG A 124 8.02 -15.23 -11.69
CA ARG A 124 8.55 -16.46 -11.08
C ARG A 124 8.19 -16.56 -9.61
N LEU A 125 8.38 -15.49 -8.82
CA LEU A 125 8.04 -15.48 -7.39
C LEU A 125 6.55 -15.80 -7.16
N ILE A 126 5.67 -15.20 -7.96
CA ILE A 126 4.21 -15.45 -7.88
C ILE A 126 3.89 -16.91 -8.23
N LEU A 127 4.43 -17.42 -9.35
CA LEU A 127 4.15 -18.78 -9.81
C LEU A 127 4.72 -19.86 -8.89
N THR A 128 5.88 -19.60 -8.26
CA THR A 128 6.48 -20.53 -7.30
C THR A 128 5.94 -20.37 -5.88
N ARG A 129 5.03 -19.41 -5.65
CA ARG A 129 4.48 -19.13 -4.32
C ARG A 129 5.59 -18.81 -3.30
N ASP A 130 6.49 -17.90 -3.66
CA ASP A 130 7.56 -17.49 -2.77
C ASP A 130 7.00 -16.92 -1.45
N ASP A 131 7.40 -17.48 -0.32
CA ASP A 131 6.82 -17.17 1.00
C ASP A 131 6.94 -15.68 1.39
N ARG A 132 7.88 -14.94 0.81
CA ARG A 132 8.00 -13.49 1.01
C ARG A 132 6.75 -12.74 0.58
N LEU A 133 5.98 -13.27 -0.38
CA LEU A 133 4.74 -12.65 -0.89
C LEU A 133 3.51 -12.95 -0.02
N ARG A 134 3.57 -13.91 0.92
CA ARG A 134 2.42 -14.36 1.71
C ARG A 134 1.82 -13.24 2.55
N ARG A 135 2.65 -12.46 3.24
CA ARG A 135 2.16 -11.31 4.04
C ARG A 135 1.41 -10.29 3.20
N MET A 136 1.88 -10.02 1.97
CA MET A 136 1.19 -9.14 1.03
C MET A 136 -0.14 -9.73 0.55
N ALA A 137 -0.20 -11.05 0.31
CA ALA A 137 -1.45 -11.72 -0.04
C ALA A 137 -2.51 -11.59 1.07
N VAL A 138 -2.12 -11.77 2.34
CA VAL A 138 -3.00 -11.56 3.50
C VAL A 138 -3.42 -10.10 3.62
N PHE A 139 -2.49 -9.17 3.41
CA PHE A 139 -2.78 -7.74 3.44
C PHE A 139 -3.78 -7.32 2.35
N ASP A 140 -3.62 -7.83 1.11
CA ASP A 140 -4.57 -7.57 0.03
C ASP A 140 -6.00 -8.03 0.37
N VAL A 141 -6.13 -9.18 1.04
CA VAL A 141 -7.43 -9.66 1.54
C VAL A 141 -7.98 -8.69 2.59
N LEU A 142 -7.18 -8.28 3.55
CA LEU A 142 -7.58 -7.39 4.64
C LEU A 142 -8.08 -6.03 4.11
N VAL A 143 -7.32 -5.40 3.22
CA VAL A 143 -7.69 -4.09 2.65
C VAL A 143 -8.63 -4.19 1.45
N ASN A 144 -9.03 -5.41 1.04
CA ASN A 144 -9.87 -5.67 -0.14
C ASN A 144 -9.29 -5.01 -1.40
N ASN A 145 -8.03 -5.28 -1.69
CA ASN A 145 -7.33 -4.69 -2.84
C ASN A 145 -7.98 -5.15 -4.15
N ALA A 146 -8.40 -4.20 -4.98
CA ALA A 146 -9.09 -4.49 -6.23
C ALA A 146 -8.19 -4.49 -7.48
N ASP A 147 -6.87 -4.30 -7.33
CA ASP A 147 -5.94 -4.22 -8.49
C ASP A 147 -4.49 -4.59 -8.15
N ARG A 148 -4.23 -5.61 -7.33
CA ARG A 148 -2.84 -6.08 -7.10
C ARG A 148 -2.28 -6.75 -8.33
N LYS A 149 -1.43 -6.04 -9.07
CA LYS A 149 -0.67 -6.52 -10.22
C LYS A 149 0.74 -6.95 -9.82
N GLY A 150 1.42 -7.67 -10.69
CA GLY A 150 2.84 -8.00 -10.51
C GLY A 150 3.73 -6.76 -10.42
N GLY A 151 3.49 -5.76 -11.25
CA GLY A 151 4.22 -4.49 -11.21
C GLY A 151 4.00 -3.62 -9.95
N HIS A 152 3.03 -3.99 -9.08
CA HIS A 152 2.82 -3.33 -7.79
C HIS A 152 3.56 -4.02 -6.63
N VAL A 153 4.34 -5.07 -6.91
CA VAL A 153 5.14 -5.81 -5.94
C VAL A 153 6.59 -5.31 -6.02
N LEU A 154 7.05 -4.71 -4.95
CA LEU A 154 8.38 -4.11 -4.83
C LEU A 154 9.26 -5.02 -3.98
N VAL A 155 10.18 -5.76 -4.61
CA VAL A 155 11.10 -6.65 -3.91
C VAL A 155 12.42 -5.92 -3.65
N THR A 156 12.86 -5.95 -2.40
CA THR A 156 14.12 -5.38 -1.94
C THR A 156 14.95 -6.43 -1.22
N GLU A 157 16.18 -6.11 -0.84
CA GLU A 157 16.99 -6.98 0.02
C GLU A 157 16.35 -7.20 1.38
N ASP A 158 15.66 -6.18 1.92
CA ASP A 158 15.08 -6.19 3.27
C ASP A 158 13.66 -6.80 3.32
N GLY A 159 13.01 -7.03 2.16
CA GLY A 159 11.66 -7.60 2.15
C GLY A 159 10.86 -7.32 0.89
N VAL A 160 9.54 -7.41 1.04
CA VAL A 160 8.58 -7.15 -0.03
C VAL A 160 7.63 -6.05 0.39
N HIS A 161 7.54 -5.02 -0.45
CA HIS A 161 6.64 -3.89 -0.28
C HIS A 161 5.65 -3.83 -1.43
N GLY A 162 4.60 -3.03 -1.28
CA GLY A 162 3.60 -2.83 -2.31
C GLY A 162 3.30 -1.36 -2.54
N CYS A 163 2.99 -1.01 -3.78
CA CYS A 163 2.50 0.31 -4.17
C CYS A 163 1.12 0.21 -4.81
N ASP A 164 0.55 1.36 -5.15
CA ASP A 164 -0.72 1.51 -5.88
C ASP A 164 -1.93 0.90 -5.15
N HIS A 165 -2.22 1.41 -3.95
CA HIS A 165 -3.33 1.00 -3.09
C HIS A 165 -4.57 1.92 -3.20
N GLY A 166 -4.64 2.78 -4.23
CA GLY A 166 -5.74 3.74 -4.42
C GLY A 166 -7.12 3.10 -4.57
N ILE A 167 -7.21 1.83 -4.97
CA ILE A 167 -8.47 1.11 -5.13
C ILE A 167 -8.64 -0.04 -4.12
N CYS A 168 -8.35 0.27 -2.86
CA CYS A 168 -8.60 -0.57 -1.68
C CYS A 168 -9.83 -0.10 -0.89
N PHE A 169 -10.20 -0.85 0.14
CA PHE A 169 -11.21 -0.54 1.15
C PHE A 169 -12.68 -0.51 0.68
N SER A 170 -13.00 -0.85 -0.57
CA SER A 170 -14.40 -0.95 -0.95
C SER A 170 -15.21 -1.75 0.10
N ALA A 171 -16.38 -1.24 0.49
CA ALA A 171 -17.29 -1.95 1.39
C ALA A 171 -17.83 -3.25 0.76
N HIS A 172 -17.94 -3.28 -0.56
CA HIS A 172 -18.31 -4.49 -1.30
C HIS A 172 -17.10 -5.37 -1.59
N PRO A 173 -17.23 -6.71 -1.58
CA PRO A 173 -16.15 -7.62 -1.96
C PRO A 173 -15.64 -7.32 -3.37
N LYS A 174 -14.36 -7.00 -3.52
CA LYS A 174 -13.73 -6.64 -4.80
C LYS A 174 -12.32 -7.18 -4.97
N LEU A 175 -11.86 -8.06 -4.10
CA LEU A 175 -10.50 -8.57 -4.14
C LEU A 175 -10.12 -9.07 -5.54
N ARG A 176 -9.11 -8.42 -6.13
CA ARG A 176 -8.45 -8.82 -7.36
C ARG A 176 -6.94 -8.75 -7.14
N THR A 177 -6.31 -9.90 -7.16
CA THR A 177 -4.88 -9.99 -6.88
C THR A 177 -4.24 -11.09 -7.71
N VAL A 178 -2.97 -10.94 -8.05
CA VAL A 178 -2.16 -12.02 -8.62
C VAL A 178 -1.67 -13.01 -7.55
N LEU A 179 -1.92 -12.72 -6.25
CA LEU A 179 -1.35 -13.45 -5.11
C LEU A 179 -2.29 -14.53 -4.55
N TRP A 180 -3.00 -15.26 -5.40
CA TRP A 180 -3.91 -16.35 -5.00
C TRP A 180 -3.20 -17.65 -4.58
N GLY A 181 -1.89 -17.66 -4.49
CA GLY A 181 -1.11 -18.87 -4.19
C GLY A 181 -1.50 -19.55 -2.87
N TRP A 182 -1.94 -18.80 -1.87
CA TRP A 182 -2.26 -19.29 -0.51
C TRP A 182 -3.78 -19.39 -0.23
N ARG A 183 -4.63 -19.30 -1.26
CA ARG A 183 -6.08 -19.45 -1.11
C ARG A 183 -6.47 -20.74 -0.39
N GLY A 184 -7.36 -20.64 0.58
CA GLY A 184 -7.85 -21.77 1.38
C GLY A 184 -6.87 -22.31 2.43
N GLU A 185 -5.65 -21.81 2.49
CA GLU A 185 -4.68 -22.21 3.51
C GLU A 185 -5.02 -21.61 4.88
N SER A 186 -4.72 -22.38 5.93
CA SER A 186 -4.90 -21.93 7.31
C SER A 186 -4.02 -20.72 7.60
N LEU A 187 -4.55 -19.79 8.40
CA LEU A 187 -3.77 -18.69 8.95
C LEU A 187 -2.73 -19.24 9.93
N VAL A 188 -1.50 -18.73 9.83
CA VAL A 188 -0.45 -18.97 10.81
C VAL A 188 -0.63 -18.06 12.04
N ASP A 189 0.01 -18.36 13.15
CA ASP A 189 -0.16 -17.62 14.40
C ASP A 189 0.20 -16.13 14.24
N GLU A 190 1.28 -15.81 13.52
CA GLU A 190 1.67 -14.43 13.23
C GLU A 190 0.58 -13.65 12.49
N GLU A 191 -0.14 -14.29 11.57
CA GLU A 191 -1.25 -13.68 10.82
C GLU A 191 -2.46 -13.42 11.70
N ARG A 192 -2.74 -14.32 12.65
CA ARG A 192 -3.79 -14.15 13.66
C ARG A 192 -3.48 -12.99 14.60
N GLU A 193 -2.28 -12.98 15.17
CA GLU A 193 -1.80 -11.90 16.02
C GLU A 193 -1.83 -10.53 15.31
N MET A 194 -1.48 -10.51 14.02
CA MET A 194 -1.56 -9.31 13.20
C MET A 194 -3.01 -8.82 13.06
N LEU A 195 -3.96 -9.71 12.75
CA LEU A 195 -5.38 -9.35 12.62
C LEU A 195 -5.96 -8.83 13.94
N GLU A 196 -5.64 -9.46 15.07
CA GLU A 196 -6.04 -9.01 16.41
C GLU A 196 -5.48 -7.62 16.71
N ARG A 197 -4.20 -7.38 16.42
CA ARG A 197 -3.54 -6.09 16.58
C ARG A 197 -4.21 -4.99 15.73
N VAL A 198 -4.58 -5.27 14.48
CA VAL A 198 -5.30 -4.32 13.62
C VAL A 198 -6.70 -4.03 14.19
N LEU A 199 -7.42 -5.05 14.67
CA LEU A 199 -8.74 -4.87 15.30
C LEU A 199 -8.66 -4.00 16.56
N ASP A 200 -7.62 -4.18 17.37
CA ASP A 200 -7.40 -3.34 18.55
C ASP A 200 -7.04 -1.89 18.16
N ALA A 201 -6.17 -1.72 17.18
CA ALA A 201 -5.82 -0.39 16.66
C ALA A 201 -7.03 0.35 16.07
N LEU A 202 -7.96 -0.35 15.42
CA LEU A 202 -9.21 0.21 14.87
C LEU A 202 -10.18 0.73 15.94
N ARG A 203 -10.03 0.34 17.22
CA ARG A 203 -10.81 0.88 18.35
C ARG A 203 -10.22 2.17 18.92
N GLY A 204 -9.03 2.56 18.48
CA GLY A 204 -8.28 3.73 18.95
C GLY A 204 -7.80 4.59 17.80
N THR A 205 -6.55 5.01 17.90
CA THR A 205 -5.93 6.02 17.00
C THR A 205 -6.03 5.66 15.51
N LEU A 206 -5.89 4.39 15.13
CA LEU A 206 -6.06 4.01 13.72
C LEU A 206 -7.47 4.30 13.23
N GLY A 207 -8.50 3.95 14.02
CA GLY A 207 -9.89 4.23 13.66
C GLY A 207 -10.14 5.72 13.46
N GLU A 208 -9.69 6.57 14.40
CA GLU A 208 -9.80 8.04 14.32
C GLU A 208 -9.08 8.60 13.06
N GLN A 209 -7.93 8.07 12.71
CA GLN A 209 -7.19 8.48 11.52
C GLN A 209 -7.90 8.06 10.24
N LEU A 210 -8.45 6.85 10.18
CA LEU A 210 -9.18 6.34 9.01
C LEU A 210 -10.49 7.09 8.77
N GLU A 211 -11.18 7.59 9.79
CA GLU A 211 -12.38 8.43 9.66
C GLU A 211 -12.15 9.71 8.84
N GLN A 212 -10.91 10.19 8.77
CA GLN A 212 -10.53 11.34 7.94
C GLN A 212 -10.27 10.97 6.47
N LEU A 213 -10.15 9.68 6.15
CA LEU A 213 -9.69 9.17 4.86
C LEU A 213 -10.74 8.31 4.13
N LEU A 214 -11.58 7.60 4.87
CA LEU A 214 -12.52 6.60 4.38
C LEU A 214 -13.94 6.88 4.92
N ASP A 215 -14.93 6.36 4.23
CA ASP A 215 -16.32 6.37 4.73
C ASP A 215 -16.49 5.34 5.85
N VAL A 216 -17.41 5.59 6.79
CA VAL A 216 -17.68 4.72 7.93
C VAL A 216 -18.00 3.28 7.50
N THR A 217 -18.72 3.11 6.41
CA THR A 217 -19.05 1.79 5.84
C THR A 217 -17.82 1.02 5.35
N GLU A 218 -16.79 1.72 4.91
CA GLU A 218 -15.52 1.12 4.46
C GLU A 218 -14.67 0.69 5.66
N ILE A 219 -14.66 1.48 6.74
CA ILE A 219 -14.00 1.15 8.00
C ILE A 219 -14.69 -0.06 8.66
N ASP A 220 -16.01 -0.10 8.69
CA ASP A 220 -16.78 -1.23 9.21
C ASP A 220 -16.56 -2.51 8.37
N ALA A 221 -16.43 -2.36 7.06
CA ALA A 221 -16.09 -3.48 6.18
C ALA A 221 -14.66 -3.99 6.39
N LEU A 222 -13.69 -3.10 6.66
CA LEU A 222 -12.32 -3.49 7.02
C LEU A 222 -12.32 -4.29 8.33
N ARG A 223 -13.01 -3.81 9.36
CA ARG A 223 -13.18 -4.51 10.65
C ARG A 223 -13.83 -5.89 10.44
N SER A 224 -14.94 -5.92 9.70
CA SER A 224 -15.65 -7.17 9.40
C SER A 224 -14.80 -8.19 8.66
N ARG A 225 -13.94 -7.77 7.72
CA ARG A 225 -13.02 -8.67 7.01
C ARG A 225 -11.97 -9.26 7.95
N ALA A 226 -11.38 -8.45 8.83
CA ALA A 226 -10.43 -8.96 9.84
C ALA A 226 -11.07 -10.00 10.76
N GLU A 227 -12.28 -9.72 11.28
CA GLU A 227 -13.04 -10.66 12.11
C GLU A 227 -13.44 -11.93 11.36
N GLN A 228 -13.81 -11.82 10.09
CA GLN A 228 -14.16 -12.98 9.25
C GLN A 228 -12.94 -13.87 8.98
N LEU A 229 -11.76 -13.29 8.71
CA LEU A 229 -10.51 -14.03 8.55
C LEU A 229 -10.16 -14.81 9.83
N LEU A 230 -10.21 -14.17 10.99
CA LEU A 230 -9.97 -14.83 12.29
C LEU A 230 -10.96 -15.97 12.53
N ARG A 231 -12.23 -15.74 12.25
CA ARG A 231 -13.31 -16.74 12.46
C ARG A 231 -13.20 -17.91 11.49
N ALA A 232 -12.89 -17.66 10.22
CA ALA A 232 -12.68 -18.68 9.20
C ALA A 232 -11.39 -19.46 9.44
N GLY A 233 -10.38 -18.81 10.00
CA GLY A 233 -9.06 -19.40 10.27
C GLY A 233 -8.26 -19.74 9.03
N CYS A 234 -8.69 -19.29 7.84
CA CYS A 234 -8.03 -19.55 6.56
C CYS A 234 -8.24 -18.37 5.59
N LEU A 235 -7.37 -18.29 4.59
CA LEU A 235 -7.49 -17.33 3.50
C LEU A 235 -8.69 -17.68 2.58
N PRO A 236 -9.38 -16.69 2.00
CA PRO A 236 -10.56 -16.92 1.19
C PRO A 236 -10.24 -17.67 -0.10
N LEU A 237 -11.25 -18.40 -0.61
CA LEU A 237 -11.24 -18.90 -1.97
C LEU A 237 -11.68 -17.79 -2.93
N PRO A 238 -11.16 -17.78 -4.18
CA PRO A 238 -11.63 -16.85 -5.20
C PRO A 238 -13.11 -17.09 -5.52
N ASP A 239 -13.87 -15.99 -5.69
CA ASP A 239 -15.26 -16.05 -6.12
C ASP A 239 -15.32 -16.46 -7.61
N PRO A 240 -15.92 -17.62 -7.96
CA PRO A 240 -15.96 -18.11 -9.33
C PRO A 240 -16.81 -17.25 -10.29
N TYR A 241 -17.62 -16.35 -9.74
CA TYR A 241 -18.52 -15.47 -10.52
C TYR A 241 -17.95 -14.06 -10.71
N ARG A 242 -16.71 -13.82 -10.28
CA ARG A 242 -16.05 -12.51 -10.38
C ARG A 242 -14.71 -12.59 -11.10
N HIS A 243 -14.30 -11.47 -11.67
CA HIS A 243 -12.92 -11.32 -12.11
C HIS A 243 -12.03 -11.20 -10.87
N ILE A 244 -11.20 -12.21 -10.62
CA ILE A 244 -10.38 -12.33 -9.41
C ILE A 244 -8.94 -11.86 -9.62
N ILE A 245 -8.54 -11.66 -10.88
CA ILE A 245 -7.22 -11.15 -11.27
C ILE A 245 -7.43 -9.82 -11.99
N PRO A 246 -6.62 -8.79 -11.70
CA PRO A 246 -6.67 -7.53 -12.43
C PRO A 246 -6.21 -7.70 -13.87
N TRP A 247 -6.63 -6.81 -14.76
CA TRP A 247 -6.21 -6.82 -16.15
C TRP A 247 -5.63 -5.45 -16.56
N PRO A 248 -4.42 -5.39 -17.18
CA PRO A 248 -3.47 -6.52 -17.30
C PRO A 248 -2.93 -6.94 -15.92
N PRO A 249 -2.45 -8.20 -15.75
CA PRO A 249 -1.96 -8.70 -14.47
C PRO A 249 -0.53 -8.22 -14.13
N PHE A 250 0.18 -7.66 -15.13
CA PHE A 250 1.54 -7.11 -15.05
C PHE A 250 1.60 -5.76 -15.77
#